data_26facf5818a29b12619e31d4b6322906
#
_entry.id   26facf5818a29b12619e31d4b6322906
#
_cell.length_a   1.000
_cell.length_b   1.000
_cell.length_c   1.000
_cell.angle_alpha   90.00
_cell.angle_beta   90.00
_cell.angle_gamma   90.00
#
_symmetry.space_group_name_H-M   'P 1'
#
loop_
_entity.id
_entity.type
_entity.pdbx_description
1 polymer ?
#
loop_
_entity_poly.entity_id
_entity_poly.type
_entity_poly.pdbx_seq_one_letter_code
_entity_poly.pdbx_strand_id
1 'polypeptide(L)'
;MTNPAALSPITPPPDALTPLLAKLPLIPLQITVGERTWHVTVAPDQTTFFEVYDQLEDPPYGFLLWESAVGLARRLAEQPQWVRNKRVLELGAGVGLPGLVAVSLGADVAQTDHQPDILALTALNAGQNNITVTDRFLADWRRWTHTERYQLILGADILYDRTLHFYLEEIFNRNLAPGGRLLLADPGRPQALEFMVKLEEHGWQIDLQTQSVKAVGEAQNRMVEVVIYQCTRVPLARG
;
A
#
# COMPACT_ATOMS: atom_id res chain seq x y z
N MET A 1 -3.86 -36.27 7.45
CA MET A 1 -4.19 -35.43 6.27
C MET A 1 -5.44 -34.67 6.63
N THR A 2 -5.30 -33.49 7.21
CA THR A 2 -6.39 -32.60 7.55
C THR A 2 -6.63 -31.67 6.37
N ASN A 3 -7.79 -31.83 5.74
CA ASN A 3 -8.29 -30.98 4.68
C ASN A 3 -8.28 -29.51 5.16
N PRO A 4 -7.65 -28.53 4.48
CA PRO A 4 -7.82 -27.14 4.85
C PRO A 4 -9.29 -26.78 4.65
N ALA A 5 -9.95 -26.42 5.74
CA ALA A 5 -11.34 -25.96 5.70
C ALA A 5 -11.44 -24.81 4.68
N ALA A 6 -12.28 -25.02 3.67
CA ALA A 6 -12.63 -23.98 2.73
C ALA A 6 -13.20 -22.80 3.54
N LEU A 7 -12.47 -21.69 3.55
CA LEU A 7 -12.93 -20.47 4.20
C LEU A 7 -14.20 -19.99 3.48
N SER A 8 -15.28 -19.88 4.21
CA SER A 8 -16.54 -19.36 3.66
C SER A 8 -16.35 -17.91 3.24
N PRO A 9 -16.88 -17.46 2.10
CA PRO A 9 -16.82 -16.08 1.69
C PRO A 9 -17.43 -15.18 2.77
N ILE A 10 -16.72 -14.11 3.12
CA ILE A 10 -17.25 -13.08 4.02
C ILE A 10 -18.20 -12.21 3.20
N THR A 11 -19.47 -12.17 3.62
CA THR A 11 -20.42 -11.19 3.09
C THR A 11 -20.31 -9.94 3.95
N PRO A 12 -19.74 -8.82 3.46
CA PRO A 12 -19.72 -7.57 4.19
C PRO A 12 -21.15 -7.02 4.39
N PRO A 13 -21.36 -6.13 5.38
CA PRO A 13 -22.68 -5.54 5.58
C PRO A 13 -23.12 -4.76 4.31
N PRO A 14 -24.42 -4.81 3.97
CA PRO A 14 -24.95 -4.27 2.70
C PRO A 14 -24.60 -2.81 2.41
N ASP A 15 -24.47 -2.00 3.46
CA ASP A 15 -24.20 -0.55 3.38
C ASP A 15 -22.72 -0.21 3.07
N ALA A 16 -21.83 -1.20 3.10
CA ALA A 16 -20.40 -1.03 2.82
C ALA A 16 -20.00 -1.50 1.41
N LEU A 17 -20.95 -2.09 0.66
CA LEU A 17 -20.67 -2.68 -0.64
C LEU A 17 -21.07 -1.74 -1.76
N THR A 18 -20.10 -1.31 -2.52
CA THR A 18 -20.37 -0.77 -3.85
C THR A 18 -20.81 -1.92 -4.80
N PRO A 19 -21.49 -1.61 -5.90
CA PRO A 19 -21.94 -2.63 -6.85
C PRO A 19 -20.81 -3.50 -7.42
N LEU A 20 -19.58 -2.99 -7.45
CA LEU A 20 -18.40 -3.73 -7.91
C LEU A 20 -17.92 -4.71 -6.84
N LEU A 21 -17.76 -4.27 -5.60
CA LEU A 21 -17.40 -5.14 -4.46
C LEU A 21 -18.36 -6.30 -4.28
N ALA A 22 -19.66 -6.09 -4.54
CA ALA A 22 -20.67 -7.12 -4.43
C ALA A 22 -20.55 -8.23 -5.50
N LYS A 23 -19.85 -7.96 -6.60
CA LYS A 23 -19.68 -8.90 -7.74
C LYS A 23 -18.36 -9.68 -7.67
N LEU A 24 -17.39 -9.18 -6.87
CA LEU A 24 -16.08 -9.81 -6.73
C LEU A 24 -16.17 -11.05 -5.82
N PRO A 25 -15.55 -12.15 -6.19
CA PRO A 25 -15.39 -13.32 -5.32
C PRO A 25 -14.30 -13.00 -4.26
N LEU A 26 -14.59 -12.10 -3.32
CA LEU A 26 -13.63 -11.72 -2.27
C LEU A 26 -13.44 -12.86 -1.26
N ILE A 27 -12.20 -13.06 -0.83
CA ILE A 27 -11.84 -14.07 0.17
C ILE A 27 -11.17 -13.43 1.38
N PRO A 28 -11.36 -14.01 2.58
CA PRO A 28 -10.58 -13.62 3.76
C PRO A 28 -9.17 -14.21 3.67
N LEU A 29 -8.18 -13.40 4.01
CA LEU A 29 -6.79 -13.81 4.12
C LEU A 29 -6.23 -13.41 5.48
N GLN A 30 -5.36 -14.24 6.05
CA GLN A 30 -4.64 -13.94 7.29
C GLN A 30 -3.17 -13.72 6.99
N ILE A 31 -2.65 -12.57 7.42
CA ILE A 31 -1.25 -12.19 7.24
C ILE A 31 -0.65 -11.89 8.61
N THR A 32 0.48 -12.53 8.94
CA THR A 32 1.24 -12.21 10.14
C THR A 32 2.26 -11.13 9.85
N VAL A 33 2.19 -10.03 10.60
CA VAL A 33 3.14 -8.92 10.57
C VAL A 33 3.59 -8.63 11.99
N GLY A 34 4.86 -8.81 12.27
CA GLY A 34 5.39 -8.82 13.64
C GLY A 34 4.72 -9.91 14.47
N GLU A 35 4.19 -9.57 15.63
CA GLU A 35 3.49 -10.48 16.53
C GLU A 35 1.96 -10.54 16.28
N ARG A 36 1.44 -9.74 15.34
CA ARG A 36 0.01 -9.61 15.09
C ARG A 36 -0.41 -10.32 13.82
N THR A 37 -1.52 -11.03 13.88
CA THR A 37 -2.24 -11.55 12.70
C THR A 37 -3.27 -10.52 12.24
N TRP A 38 -3.24 -10.20 10.97
CA TRP A 38 -4.13 -9.28 10.28
C TRP A 38 -5.12 -10.05 9.44
N HIS A 39 -6.38 -9.66 9.52
CA HIS A 39 -7.48 -10.21 8.72
C HIS A 39 -7.76 -9.23 7.58
N VAL A 40 -7.51 -9.63 6.35
CA VAL A 40 -7.75 -8.79 5.18
C VAL A 40 -8.63 -9.51 4.18
N THR A 41 -9.61 -8.81 3.64
CA THR A 41 -10.43 -9.26 2.52
C THR A 41 -9.77 -8.81 1.25
N VAL A 42 -9.62 -9.71 0.28
CA VAL A 42 -8.88 -9.50 -0.97
C VAL A 42 -9.55 -10.24 -2.13
N ALA A 43 -9.22 -9.88 -3.37
CA ALA A 43 -9.48 -10.75 -4.51
C ALA A 43 -8.62 -12.02 -4.42
N PRO A 44 -9.13 -13.21 -4.82
CA PRO A 44 -8.48 -14.49 -4.53
C PRO A 44 -7.10 -14.64 -5.18
N ASP A 45 -6.97 -14.25 -6.43
CA ASP A 45 -5.74 -14.35 -7.20
C ASP A 45 -5.80 -13.46 -8.46
N GLN A 46 -4.64 -13.29 -9.09
CA GLN A 46 -4.52 -12.49 -10.30
C GLN A 46 -5.27 -13.11 -11.49
N THR A 47 -5.28 -14.43 -11.63
CA THR A 47 -5.92 -15.09 -12.77
C THR A 47 -7.42 -14.86 -12.75
N THR A 48 -8.08 -15.18 -11.63
CA THR A 48 -9.52 -14.91 -11.43
C THR A 48 -9.84 -13.43 -11.60
N PHE A 49 -8.97 -12.57 -11.09
CA PHE A 49 -9.12 -11.12 -11.20
C PHE A 49 -9.10 -10.67 -12.67
N PHE A 50 -8.11 -11.11 -13.45
CA PHE A 50 -7.99 -10.75 -14.88
C PHE A 50 -9.10 -11.34 -15.72
N GLU A 51 -9.55 -12.58 -15.47
CA GLU A 51 -10.70 -13.17 -16.16
C GLU A 51 -11.97 -12.31 -16.07
N VAL A 52 -12.15 -11.62 -14.92
CA VAL A 52 -13.30 -10.75 -14.67
C VAL A 52 -13.10 -9.34 -15.20
N TYR A 53 -11.85 -8.81 -15.17
CA TYR A 53 -11.57 -7.39 -15.37
C TYR A 53 -10.58 -7.07 -16.50
N ASP A 54 -10.10 -8.05 -17.27
CA ASP A 54 -9.17 -7.86 -18.40
C ASP A 54 -9.64 -6.85 -19.46
N GLN A 55 -10.95 -6.61 -19.54
CA GLN A 55 -11.55 -5.69 -20.49
C GLN A 55 -11.72 -4.25 -19.97
N LEU A 56 -11.34 -3.97 -18.72
CA LEU A 56 -11.41 -2.62 -18.18
C LEU A 56 -10.18 -1.80 -18.60
N GLU A 57 -10.41 -0.54 -18.96
CA GLU A 57 -9.32 0.42 -19.23
C GLU A 57 -8.46 0.69 -17.99
N ASP A 58 -9.04 0.53 -16.80
CA ASP A 58 -8.39 0.77 -15.50
C ASP A 58 -8.76 -0.38 -14.54
N PRO A 59 -8.06 -1.51 -14.61
CA PRO A 59 -8.33 -2.66 -13.74
C PRO A 59 -8.06 -2.31 -12.26
N PRO A 60 -8.96 -2.67 -11.35
CA PRO A 60 -8.83 -2.29 -9.95
C PRO A 60 -7.83 -3.19 -9.21
N TYR A 61 -6.54 -3.07 -9.53
CA TYR A 61 -5.44 -3.86 -8.96
C TYR A 61 -5.36 -3.77 -7.42
N GLY A 62 -5.91 -2.72 -6.83
CA GLY A 62 -5.95 -2.53 -5.38
C GLY A 62 -6.80 -3.55 -4.63
N PHE A 63 -7.59 -4.39 -5.31
CA PHE A 63 -8.28 -5.53 -4.69
C PHE A 63 -7.35 -6.71 -4.39
N LEU A 64 -6.18 -6.76 -5.01
CA LEU A 64 -5.16 -7.76 -4.76
C LEU A 64 -4.26 -7.33 -3.60
N LEU A 65 -3.83 -8.28 -2.78
CA LEU A 65 -2.75 -8.03 -1.84
C LEU A 65 -1.42 -8.32 -2.53
N TRP A 66 -0.61 -7.29 -2.70
CA TRP A 66 0.72 -7.40 -3.30
C TRP A 66 1.79 -7.66 -2.23
N GLU A 67 2.81 -8.43 -2.58
CA GLU A 67 3.93 -8.74 -1.69
C GLU A 67 4.65 -7.49 -1.19
N SER A 68 4.70 -6.44 -2.00
CA SER A 68 5.26 -5.14 -1.61
C SER A 68 4.54 -4.54 -0.40
N ALA A 69 3.21 -4.68 -0.31
CA ALA A 69 2.45 -4.22 0.85
C ALA A 69 2.77 -5.03 2.11
N VAL A 70 2.97 -6.35 1.97
CA VAL A 70 3.39 -7.20 3.09
C VAL A 70 4.81 -6.86 3.55
N GLY A 71 5.74 -6.67 2.60
CA GLY A 71 7.12 -6.26 2.89
C GLY A 71 7.17 -4.92 3.62
N LEU A 72 6.46 -3.92 3.11
CA LEU A 72 6.38 -2.59 3.73
C LEU A 72 5.78 -2.66 5.14
N ALA A 73 4.68 -3.40 5.31
CA ALA A 73 4.04 -3.58 6.62
C ALA A 73 4.98 -4.23 7.63
N ARG A 74 5.74 -5.27 7.24
CA ARG A 74 6.76 -5.90 8.09
C ARG A 74 7.85 -4.91 8.47
N ARG A 75 8.31 -4.11 7.51
CA ARG A 75 9.34 -3.10 7.77
C ARG A 75 8.87 -2.05 8.78
N LEU A 76 7.61 -1.63 8.72
CA LEU A 76 7.03 -0.74 9.72
C LEU A 76 6.98 -1.38 11.10
N ALA A 77 6.63 -2.66 11.20
CA ALA A 77 6.60 -3.40 12.48
C ALA A 77 8.01 -3.56 13.09
N GLU A 78 9.05 -3.72 12.25
CA GLU A 78 10.45 -3.77 12.68
C GLU A 78 10.98 -2.40 13.15
N GLN A 79 10.40 -1.31 12.66
CA GLN A 79 10.86 0.06 12.92
C GLN A 79 9.71 0.97 13.40
N PRO A 80 9.03 0.64 14.51
CA PRO A 80 7.82 1.34 14.95
C PRO A 80 8.06 2.83 15.25
N GLN A 81 9.30 3.22 15.54
CA GLN A 81 9.68 4.63 15.76
C GLN A 81 9.54 5.49 14.48
N TRP A 82 9.45 4.88 13.31
CA TRP A 82 9.27 5.62 12.07
C TRP A 82 7.87 6.20 11.93
N VAL A 83 6.88 5.57 12.56
CA VAL A 83 5.46 5.92 12.44
C VAL A 83 4.84 6.44 13.73
N ARG A 84 5.34 6.03 14.90
CA ARG A 84 4.75 6.40 16.20
C ARG A 84 4.65 7.91 16.37
N ASN A 85 3.44 8.39 16.67
CA ASN A 85 3.10 9.80 16.85
C ASN A 85 3.41 10.67 15.61
N LYS A 86 3.34 10.09 14.41
CA LYS A 86 3.54 10.83 13.16
C LYS A 86 2.29 10.83 12.32
N ARG A 87 2.14 11.91 11.55
CA ARG A 87 1.17 11.95 10.47
C ARG A 87 1.74 11.24 9.25
N VAL A 88 1.00 10.29 8.74
CA VAL A 88 1.40 9.39 7.65
C VAL A 88 0.39 9.48 6.52
N LEU A 89 0.87 9.60 5.29
CA LEU A 89 0.07 9.50 4.08
C LEU A 89 0.37 8.17 3.39
N GLU A 90 -0.65 7.38 3.11
CA GLU A 90 -0.53 6.19 2.27
C GLU A 90 -1.11 6.48 0.88
N LEU A 91 -0.28 6.35 -0.15
CA LEU A 91 -0.65 6.52 -1.56
C LEU A 91 -0.93 5.16 -2.19
N GLY A 92 -2.05 5.02 -2.92
CA GLY A 92 -2.46 3.76 -3.51
C GLY A 92 -2.68 2.68 -2.44
N ALA A 93 -3.58 2.96 -1.50
CA ALA A 93 -3.75 2.13 -0.31
C ALA A 93 -4.12 0.66 -0.62
N GLY A 94 -4.82 0.39 -1.74
CA GLY A 94 -5.25 -0.96 -2.08
C GLY A 94 -6.03 -1.61 -0.94
N VAL A 95 -5.60 -2.79 -0.49
CA VAL A 95 -6.21 -3.49 0.66
C VAL A 95 -5.93 -2.81 2.01
N GLY A 96 -5.02 -1.84 2.07
CA GLY A 96 -4.76 -0.97 3.21
C GLY A 96 -3.76 -1.50 4.24
N LEU A 97 -3.11 -2.63 4.03
CA LEU A 97 -2.30 -3.30 5.05
C LEU A 97 -1.20 -2.43 5.65
N PRO A 98 -0.33 -1.71 4.89
CA PRO A 98 0.71 -0.87 5.46
C PRO A 98 0.15 0.24 6.36
N GLY A 99 -0.90 0.94 5.91
CA GLY A 99 -1.55 1.99 6.68
C GLY A 99 -2.19 1.47 7.96
N LEU A 100 -2.86 0.32 7.91
CA LEU A 100 -3.45 -0.32 9.10
C LEU A 100 -2.38 -0.70 10.13
N VAL A 101 -1.25 -1.24 9.67
CA VAL A 101 -0.10 -1.53 10.54
C VAL A 101 0.45 -0.23 11.14
N ALA A 102 0.61 0.84 10.34
CA ALA A 102 1.08 2.12 10.84
C ALA A 102 0.17 2.69 11.95
N VAL A 103 -1.17 2.64 11.78
CA VAL A 103 -2.13 3.04 12.83
C VAL A 103 -1.94 2.23 14.10
N SER A 104 -1.78 0.90 13.99
CA SER A 104 -1.60 0.03 15.17
C SER A 104 -0.30 0.33 15.94
N LEU A 105 0.68 0.92 15.27
CA LEU A 105 1.95 1.36 15.85
C LEU A 105 1.90 2.80 16.38
N GLY A 106 0.74 3.46 16.32
CA GLY A 106 0.50 4.79 16.88
C GLY A 106 0.68 5.94 15.90
N ALA A 107 0.50 5.70 14.60
CA ALA A 107 0.46 6.75 13.59
C ALA A 107 -0.94 7.37 13.46
N ASP A 108 -0.96 8.62 13.02
CA ASP A 108 -2.14 9.32 12.48
C ASP A 108 -2.11 9.19 10.96
N VAL A 109 -2.96 8.32 10.39
CA VAL A 109 -2.86 7.90 8.98
C VAL A 109 -4.00 8.46 8.14
N ALA A 110 -3.64 9.04 6.98
CA ALA A 110 -4.53 9.29 5.86
C ALA A 110 -4.24 8.28 4.75
N GLN A 111 -5.28 7.59 4.24
CA GLN A 111 -5.18 6.64 3.15
C GLN A 111 -5.83 7.19 1.88
N THR A 112 -5.19 6.99 0.73
CA THR A 112 -5.72 7.45 -0.56
C THR A 112 -5.69 6.35 -1.61
N ASP A 113 -6.68 6.37 -2.47
CA ASP A 113 -6.71 5.60 -3.70
C ASP A 113 -7.49 6.38 -4.77
N HIS A 114 -7.37 6.01 -6.04
CA HIS A 114 -8.11 6.67 -7.12
C HIS A 114 -9.47 6.02 -7.38
N GLN A 115 -9.74 4.86 -6.82
CA GLN A 115 -10.99 4.12 -6.98
C GLN A 115 -11.79 4.06 -5.66
N PRO A 116 -13.07 4.47 -5.67
CA PRO A 116 -13.90 4.48 -4.46
C PRO A 116 -14.14 3.08 -3.88
N ASP A 117 -14.22 2.06 -4.74
CA ASP A 117 -14.39 0.67 -4.33
C ASP A 117 -13.19 0.16 -3.53
N ILE A 118 -11.98 0.58 -3.88
CA ILE A 118 -10.76 0.25 -3.15
C ILE A 118 -10.78 0.89 -1.76
N LEU A 119 -11.19 2.16 -1.65
CA LEU A 119 -11.32 2.81 -0.35
C LEU A 119 -12.39 2.16 0.52
N ALA A 120 -13.48 1.65 -0.06
CA ALA A 120 -14.49 0.89 0.65
C ALA A 120 -13.92 -0.46 1.17
N LEU A 121 -13.12 -1.17 0.35
CA LEU A 121 -12.39 -2.37 0.79
C LEU A 121 -11.39 -2.07 1.90
N THR A 122 -10.63 -1.00 1.77
CA THR A 122 -9.68 -0.54 2.81
C THR A 122 -10.41 -0.26 4.12
N ALA A 123 -11.61 0.36 4.08
CA ALA A 123 -12.43 0.61 5.25
C ALA A 123 -12.96 -0.68 5.89
N LEU A 124 -13.40 -1.64 5.07
CA LEU A 124 -13.81 -2.97 5.54
C LEU A 124 -12.66 -3.67 6.29
N ASN A 125 -11.46 -3.68 5.69
CA ASN A 125 -10.28 -4.29 6.30
C ASN A 125 -9.87 -3.61 7.60
N ALA A 126 -10.01 -2.30 7.71
CA ALA A 126 -9.80 -1.57 8.96
C ALA A 126 -10.78 -2.04 10.05
N GLY A 127 -12.07 -2.13 9.72
CA GLY A 127 -13.11 -2.60 10.65
C GLY A 127 -12.86 -4.03 11.16
N GLN A 128 -12.46 -4.95 10.27
CA GLN A 128 -12.15 -6.34 10.64
C GLN A 128 -10.98 -6.47 11.63
N ASN A 129 -10.09 -5.49 11.65
CA ASN A 129 -8.93 -5.45 12.54
C ASN A 129 -9.11 -4.52 13.75
N ASN A 130 -10.31 -3.93 13.94
CA ASN A 130 -10.59 -2.92 14.96
C ASN A 130 -9.63 -1.72 14.88
N ILE A 131 -9.34 -1.27 13.68
CA ILE A 131 -8.50 -0.10 13.38
C ILE A 131 -9.39 1.05 12.90
N THR A 132 -9.19 2.22 13.50
CA THR A 132 -9.77 3.47 13.01
C THR A 132 -8.70 4.29 12.32
N VAL A 133 -8.83 4.46 11.01
CA VAL A 133 -7.96 5.34 10.22
C VAL A 133 -8.51 6.75 10.27
N THR A 134 -7.66 7.73 10.46
CA THR A 134 -8.04 9.13 10.69
C THR A 134 -8.76 9.72 9.48
N ASP A 135 -8.25 9.48 8.28
CA ASP A 135 -8.81 10.01 7.05
C ASP A 135 -8.68 9.02 5.88
N ARG A 136 -9.67 9.05 4.98
CA ARG A 136 -9.63 8.36 3.69
C ARG A 136 -10.24 9.27 2.64
N PHE A 137 -9.51 9.52 1.57
CA PHE A 137 -10.01 10.35 0.50
C PHE A 137 -9.63 9.84 -0.88
N LEU A 138 -10.57 10.02 -1.82
CA LEU A 138 -10.37 9.70 -3.23
C LEU A 138 -9.39 10.69 -3.85
N ALA A 139 -8.35 10.18 -4.53
CA ALA A 139 -7.37 11.04 -5.16
C ALA A 139 -6.74 10.41 -6.40
N ASP A 140 -6.89 11.07 -7.53
CA ASP A 140 -6.09 10.80 -8.73
C ASP A 140 -4.79 11.61 -8.66
N TRP A 141 -3.65 10.94 -8.74
CA TRP A 141 -2.34 11.60 -8.67
C TRP A 141 -2.12 12.60 -9.80
N ARG A 142 -2.74 12.42 -10.96
CA ARG A 142 -2.70 13.36 -12.09
C ARG A 142 -3.46 14.66 -11.81
N ARG A 143 -4.34 14.65 -10.80
CA ARG A 143 -5.19 15.79 -10.39
C ARG A 143 -5.08 16.09 -8.91
N TRP A 144 -3.90 15.90 -8.34
CA TRP A 144 -3.63 16.05 -6.93
C TRP A 144 -3.81 17.48 -6.44
N THR A 145 -4.73 17.69 -5.50
CA THR A 145 -5.04 18.99 -4.90
C THR A 145 -4.76 19.07 -3.41
N HIS A 146 -4.47 17.93 -2.77
CA HIS A 146 -4.23 17.86 -1.33
C HIS A 146 -2.95 18.62 -0.95
N THR A 147 -3.01 19.44 0.14
CA THR A 147 -1.91 20.35 0.51
C THR A 147 -1.30 20.07 1.87
N GLU A 148 -1.89 19.19 2.66
CA GLU A 148 -1.36 18.84 3.97
C GLU A 148 -0.01 18.14 3.87
N ARG A 149 0.80 18.29 4.93
CA ARG A 149 2.13 17.70 5.00
C ARG A 149 2.20 16.59 6.03
N TYR A 150 2.99 15.57 5.70
CA TYR A 150 3.14 14.34 6.44
C TYR A 150 4.61 14.08 6.76
N GLN A 151 4.91 13.56 7.96
CA GLN A 151 6.27 13.20 8.32
C GLN A 151 6.72 11.91 7.63
N LEU A 152 5.76 11.12 7.14
CA LEU A 152 6.02 9.90 6.39
C LEU A 152 5.01 9.76 5.25
N ILE A 153 5.50 9.39 4.07
CA ILE A 153 4.65 8.97 2.95
C ILE A 153 4.97 7.50 2.66
N LEU A 154 3.94 6.69 2.59
CA LEU A 154 4.00 5.26 2.26
C LEU A 154 3.49 5.02 0.85
N GLY A 155 4.09 4.07 0.15
CA GLY A 155 3.58 3.57 -1.12
C GLY A 155 4.09 2.15 -1.38
N ALA A 156 3.17 1.21 -1.56
CA ALA A 156 3.50 -0.17 -1.90
C ALA A 156 2.97 -0.49 -3.30
N ASP A 157 3.86 -0.97 -4.17
CA ASP A 157 3.52 -1.35 -5.55
C ASP A 157 2.95 -0.22 -6.42
N ILE A 158 3.40 1.03 -6.20
CA ILE A 158 2.89 2.23 -6.89
C ILE A 158 3.82 2.73 -8.02
N LEU A 159 4.95 2.07 -8.24
CA LEU A 159 5.99 2.52 -9.18
C LEU A 159 5.94 1.79 -10.54
N TYR A 160 4.88 1.03 -10.79
CA TYR A 160 4.74 0.17 -11.97
C TYR A 160 4.49 0.93 -13.29
N ASP A 161 3.98 2.15 -13.23
CA ASP A 161 3.66 2.97 -14.41
C ASP A 161 4.55 4.22 -14.47
N ARG A 162 5.47 4.27 -15.46
CA ARG A 162 6.37 5.42 -15.70
C ARG A 162 5.62 6.74 -15.90
N THR A 163 4.40 6.69 -16.44
CA THR A 163 3.61 7.91 -16.73
C THR A 163 3.15 8.61 -15.45
N LEU A 164 3.13 7.89 -14.32
CA LEU A 164 2.75 8.42 -13.01
C LEU A 164 3.93 8.96 -12.20
N HIS A 165 5.18 8.65 -12.56
CA HIS A 165 6.36 9.01 -11.78
C HIS A 165 6.51 10.52 -11.58
N PHE A 166 6.22 11.33 -12.60
CA PHE A 166 6.23 12.79 -12.48
C PHE A 166 5.25 13.28 -11.40
N TYR A 167 4.03 12.77 -11.41
CA TYR A 167 3.00 13.17 -10.45
C TYR A 167 3.32 12.69 -9.04
N LEU A 168 3.87 11.49 -8.88
CA LEU A 168 4.32 10.98 -7.59
C LEU A 168 5.42 11.87 -7.01
N GLU A 169 6.41 12.26 -7.80
CA GLU A 169 7.46 13.16 -7.35
C GLU A 169 6.90 14.53 -6.92
N GLU A 170 5.94 15.09 -7.67
CA GLU A 170 5.28 16.35 -7.30
C GLU A 170 4.54 16.21 -5.96
N ILE A 171 3.85 15.07 -5.73
CA ILE A 171 3.19 14.78 -4.46
C ILE A 171 4.22 14.68 -3.33
N PHE A 172 5.33 13.98 -3.54
CA PHE A 172 6.40 13.86 -2.55
C PHE A 172 6.96 15.23 -2.17
N ASN A 173 7.24 16.08 -3.15
CA ASN A 173 7.77 17.43 -2.94
C ASN A 173 6.77 18.34 -2.19
N ARG A 174 5.48 18.23 -2.50
CA ARG A 174 4.43 19.05 -1.92
C ARG A 174 4.05 18.61 -0.51
N ASN A 175 3.87 17.30 -0.32
CA ASN A 175 3.21 16.76 0.87
C ASN A 175 4.17 16.17 1.90
N LEU A 176 5.47 16.00 1.59
CA LEU A 176 6.42 15.61 2.61
C LEU A 176 6.79 16.80 3.49
N ALA A 177 6.71 16.62 4.80
CA ALA A 177 7.15 17.62 5.76
C ALA A 177 8.69 17.77 5.74
N PRO A 178 9.24 18.93 6.10
CA PRO A 178 10.69 19.07 6.28
C PRO A 178 11.24 18.01 7.26
N GLY A 179 12.30 17.30 6.85
CA GLY A 179 12.87 16.19 7.62
C GLY A 179 12.03 14.91 7.62
N GLY A 180 10.97 14.87 6.85
CA GLY A 180 10.16 13.67 6.61
C GLY A 180 10.88 12.67 5.70
N ARG A 181 10.24 11.51 5.51
CA ARG A 181 10.76 10.43 4.65
C ARG A 181 9.69 9.80 3.80
N LEU A 182 10.10 9.18 2.70
CA LEU A 182 9.28 8.25 1.93
C LEU A 182 9.69 6.83 2.29
N LEU A 183 8.73 5.93 2.34
CA LEU A 183 8.95 4.49 2.35
C LEU A 183 8.16 3.89 1.19
N LEU A 184 8.88 3.47 0.17
CA LEU A 184 8.30 2.89 -1.04
C LEU A 184 8.72 1.43 -1.13
N ALA A 185 7.80 0.56 -1.51
CA ALA A 185 8.08 -0.86 -1.69
C ALA A 185 7.67 -1.32 -3.09
N ASP A 186 8.56 -2.10 -3.73
CA ASP A 186 8.37 -2.60 -5.09
C ASP A 186 9.08 -3.95 -5.24
N PRO A 187 8.65 -4.89 -6.10
CA PRO A 187 9.37 -6.14 -6.35
C PRO A 187 10.69 -5.96 -7.14
N GLY A 188 11.21 -4.75 -7.24
CA GLY A 188 12.46 -4.44 -7.94
C GLY A 188 12.29 -4.30 -9.45
N ARG A 189 11.16 -3.78 -9.90
CA ARG A 189 10.91 -3.55 -11.33
C ARG A 189 11.92 -2.55 -11.91
N PRO A 190 12.36 -2.72 -13.18
CA PRO A 190 13.29 -1.79 -13.81
C PRO A 190 12.83 -0.32 -13.76
N GLN A 191 11.54 -0.05 -14.00
CA GLN A 191 10.98 1.30 -13.95
C GLN A 191 11.01 1.92 -12.54
N ALA A 192 10.89 1.11 -11.48
CA ALA A 192 11.05 1.60 -10.12
C ALA A 192 12.50 2.00 -9.84
N LEU A 193 13.47 1.21 -10.27
CA LEU A 193 14.90 1.53 -10.16
C LEU A 193 15.26 2.80 -10.94
N GLU A 194 14.77 2.94 -12.18
CA GLU A 194 14.96 4.15 -12.99
C GLU A 194 14.40 5.40 -12.28
N PHE A 195 13.24 5.25 -11.62
CA PHE A 195 12.65 6.35 -10.86
C PHE A 195 13.48 6.72 -9.63
N MET A 196 14.05 5.73 -8.93
CA MET A 196 14.94 6.01 -7.80
C MET A 196 16.19 6.77 -8.23
N VAL A 197 16.84 6.37 -9.35
CA VAL A 197 17.98 7.11 -9.92
C VAL A 197 17.60 8.57 -10.22
N LYS A 198 16.43 8.77 -10.83
CA LYS A 198 15.94 10.12 -11.10
C LYS A 198 15.69 10.94 -9.84
N LEU A 199 15.15 10.33 -8.79
CA LEU A 199 14.99 11.01 -7.49
C LEU A 199 16.34 11.41 -6.90
N GLU A 200 17.39 10.56 -7.00
CA GLU A 200 18.74 10.92 -6.55
C GLU A 200 19.29 12.13 -7.31
N GLU A 201 19.11 12.18 -8.64
CA GLU A 201 19.48 13.35 -9.47
C GLU A 201 18.74 14.62 -9.03
N HIS A 202 17.53 14.47 -8.48
CA HIS A 202 16.73 15.59 -7.97
C HIS A 202 16.96 15.89 -6.47
N GLY A 203 18.05 15.36 -5.89
CA GLY A 203 18.49 15.69 -4.52
C GLY A 203 17.81 14.88 -3.43
N TRP A 204 17.37 13.69 -3.72
CA TRP A 204 16.98 12.71 -2.72
C TRP A 204 18.15 11.80 -2.37
N GLN A 205 18.26 11.43 -1.11
CA GLN A 205 19.11 10.34 -0.65
C GLN A 205 18.25 9.10 -0.53
N ILE A 206 18.71 7.99 -1.08
CA ILE A 206 17.96 6.72 -1.12
C ILE A 206 18.78 5.63 -0.46
N ASP A 207 18.24 5.05 0.60
CA ASP A 207 18.71 3.82 1.20
C ASP A 207 17.76 2.70 0.81
N LEU A 208 18.29 1.57 0.37
CA LEU A 208 17.48 0.42 -0.02
C LEU A 208 17.76 -0.80 0.84
N GLN A 209 16.74 -1.60 1.07
CA GLN A 209 16.83 -2.89 1.74
C GLN A 209 15.94 -3.90 1.02
N THR A 210 16.37 -5.14 0.94
CA THR A 210 15.58 -6.22 0.36
C THR A 210 15.01 -7.10 1.46
N GLN A 211 13.74 -7.47 1.31
CA GLN A 211 13.07 -8.44 2.17
C GLN A 211 12.50 -9.57 1.34
N SER A 212 12.71 -10.81 1.80
CA SER A 212 12.06 -11.97 1.21
C SER A 212 10.68 -12.17 1.83
N VAL A 213 9.65 -12.09 1.02
CA VAL A 213 8.24 -12.20 1.41
C VAL A 213 7.66 -13.46 0.78
N LYS A 214 6.89 -14.21 1.56
CA LYS A 214 6.16 -15.34 1.03
C LYS A 214 5.10 -14.83 0.03
N ALA A 215 5.04 -15.44 -1.16
CA ALA A 215 4.05 -15.07 -2.17
C ALA A 215 2.62 -15.16 -1.63
N VAL A 216 1.80 -14.22 -2.04
CA VAL A 216 0.38 -14.16 -1.71
C VAL A 216 -0.41 -14.95 -2.77
N GLY A 217 -1.47 -15.63 -2.36
CA GLY A 217 -2.33 -16.43 -3.25
C GLY A 217 -1.84 -17.87 -3.46
N GLU A 218 -2.08 -18.44 -4.64
CA GLU A 218 -1.83 -19.87 -4.94
C GLU A 218 -0.34 -20.26 -4.90
N ALA A 219 0.57 -19.34 -5.15
CA ALA A 219 2.01 -19.58 -5.15
C ALA A 219 2.65 -19.56 -3.75
N GLN A 220 1.91 -19.94 -2.71
CA GLN A 220 2.30 -19.81 -1.28
C GLN A 220 3.65 -20.42 -0.90
N ASN A 221 4.26 -21.28 -1.71
CA ASN A 221 5.59 -21.85 -1.45
C ASN A 221 6.72 -21.06 -2.13
N ARG A 222 6.41 -20.00 -2.87
CA ARG A 222 7.40 -19.14 -3.52
C ARG A 222 7.73 -17.96 -2.62
N MET A 223 9.01 -17.61 -2.57
CA MET A 223 9.47 -16.36 -1.98
C MET A 223 9.61 -15.30 -3.07
N VAL A 224 9.21 -14.08 -2.77
CA VAL A 224 9.32 -12.91 -3.63
C VAL A 224 10.22 -11.91 -2.93
N GLU A 225 11.21 -11.40 -3.62
CA GLU A 225 12.06 -10.34 -3.11
C GLU A 225 11.34 -9.00 -3.29
N VAL A 226 11.23 -8.25 -2.20
CA VAL A 226 10.65 -6.91 -2.16
C VAL A 226 11.76 -5.93 -1.77
N VAL A 227 11.97 -4.94 -2.61
CA VAL A 227 12.89 -3.83 -2.34
C VAL A 227 12.13 -2.72 -1.62
N ILE A 228 12.65 -2.28 -0.49
CA ILE A 228 12.11 -1.16 0.28
C ILE A 228 13.08 0.02 0.17
N TYR A 229 12.61 1.08 -0.44
CA TYR A 229 13.33 2.34 -0.61
C TYR A 229 12.95 3.29 0.52
N GLN A 230 13.93 3.73 1.28
CA GLN A 230 13.81 4.82 2.24
C GLN A 230 14.42 6.07 1.62
N CYS A 231 13.58 7.04 1.28
CA CYS A 231 14.04 8.25 0.62
C CYS A 231 13.90 9.45 1.57
N THR A 232 14.94 10.30 1.62
CA THR A 232 14.96 11.54 2.40
C THR A 232 15.50 12.67 1.54
N ARG A 233 15.04 13.90 1.81
CA ARG A 233 15.61 15.08 1.12
C ARG A 233 16.97 15.41 1.72
N VAL A 234 17.96 15.56 0.86
CA VAL A 234 19.24 16.15 1.26
C VAL A 234 18.97 17.61 1.65
N PRO A 235 19.34 18.03 2.87
CA PRO A 235 19.24 19.44 3.23
C PRO A 235 20.05 20.28 2.25
N LEU A 236 19.41 21.27 1.63
CA LEU A 236 20.17 22.25 0.85
C LEU A 236 21.20 22.88 1.79
N ALA A 237 22.48 22.80 1.44
CA ALA A 237 23.52 23.52 2.16
C ALA A 237 23.09 25.00 2.22
N ARG A 238 22.90 25.53 3.43
CA ARG A 238 22.66 26.96 3.60
C ARG A 238 23.93 27.66 3.18
N GLY A 239 23.90 28.25 1.96
CA GLY A 239 24.93 29.17 1.50
C GLY A 239 24.97 30.42 2.36
#